data_ce1c5fca1e0034dfb8cade7255fe4517
#
_entry.id   ce1c5fca1e0034dfb8cade7255fe4517
#
_cell.length_a   1.000
_cell.length_b   1.000
_cell.length_c   1.000
_cell.angle_alpha   90.00
_cell.angle_beta   90.00
_cell.angle_gamma   90.00
#
_symmetry.space_group_name_H-M   'P 1'
#
loop_
_entity.id
_entity.type
_entity.pdbx_description
1 polymer ?
#
loop_
_entity_poly.entity_id
_entity_poly.type
_entity_poly.pdbx_seq_one_letter_code
_entity_poly.pdbx_strand_id
1 'polypeptide(L)'
;MIRSRKRKNTVQAKIINKKLYIYLPSNMSENEEKRWIQKMVKWRENKKQLNNSLLLKRAKELNKIYFDDTLDFSIKFVTNQKNRFGSCTFKNKSIRISDRLSKAPKWVQDYVIIHELAHIVHPNHSKKFLEIVNQYKYAERARGYLIAMGMMKNKNY
;
A
#
# COMPACT_ATOMS: atom_id res chain seq x y z
N MET A 1 -1.84 23.94 -4.66
CA MET A 1 -2.10 24.41 -6.03
C MET A 1 -0.98 25.33 -6.46
N ILE A 2 -0.55 25.27 -7.73
CA ILE A 2 0.56 26.10 -8.25
C ILE A 2 0.14 26.63 -9.62
N ARG A 3 0.13 27.95 -9.78
CA ARG A 3 -0.07 28.61 -11.08
C ARG A 3 1.27 28.77 -11.78
N SER A 4 1.33 28.44 -13.07
CA SER A 4 2.55 28.50 -13.89
C SER A 4 2.39 29.40 -15.11
N ARG A 5 3.22 30.43 -15.21
CA ARG A 5 3.26 31.32 -16.38
C ARG A 5 3.81 30.64 -17.66
N LYS A 6 4.61 29.57 -17.47
CA LYS A 6 5.18 28.80 -18.60
C LYS A 6 4.17 27.85 -19.26
N ARG A 7 3.03 27.57 -18.61
CA ARG A 7 1.99 26.67 -19.13
C ARG A 7 0.86 27.50 -19.73
N LYS A 8 0.60 27.32 -21.03
CA LYS A 8 -0.49 28.00 -21.70
C LYS A 8 -1.81 27.20 -21.63
N ASN A 9 -1.78 25.89 -21.90
CA ASN A 9 -3.00 25.09 -22.10
C ASN A 9 -2.96 23.72 -21.38
N THR A 10 -1.97 23.42 -20.53
CA THR A 10 -1.83 22.09 -19.92
C THR A 10 -2.01 22.10 -18.41
N VAL A 11 -2.80 21.16 -17.90
CA VAL A 11 -2.93 20.87 -16.47
C VAL A 11 -2.13 19.62 -16.14
N GLN A 12 -1.38 19.65 -15.05
CA GLN A 12 -0.62 18.50 -14.57
C GLN A 12 -0.87 18.30 -13.08
N ALA A 13 -1.03 17.03 -12.68
CA ALA A 13 -1.09 16.65 -11.28
C ALA A 13 0.11 15.76 -10.92
N LYS A 14 0.72 16.02 -9.76
CA LYS A 14 1.78 15.20 -9.18
C LYS A 14 1.47 14.94 -7.71
N ILE A 15 1.76 13.73 -7.23
CA ILE A 15 1.72 13.41 -5.82
C ILE A 15 3.15 13.41 -5.30
N ILE A 16 3.49 14.37 -4.45
CA ILE A 16 4.82 14.52 -3.83
C ILE A 16 4.61 14.55 -2.31
N ASN A 17 5.33 13.70 -1.57
CA ASN A 17 5.21 13.63 -0.12
C ASN A 17 3.76 13.52 0.37
N LYS A 18 2.95 12.67 -0.29
CA LYS A 18 1.51 12.42 0.00
C LYS A 18 0.59 13.60 -0.27
N LYS A 19 1.11 14.73 -0.74
CA LYS A 19 0.32 15.91 -1.13
C LYS A 19 0.08 15.91 -2.64
N LEU A 20 -1.15 16.23 -3.02
CA LEU A 20 -1.51 16.41 -4.44
C LEU A 20 -1.16 17.84 -4.84
N TYR A 21 -0.21 17.97 -5.77
CA TYR A 21 0.14 19.23 -6.40
C TYR A 21 -0.53 19.30 -7.76
N ILE A 22 -1.33 20.35 -7.98
CA ILE A 22 -2.00 20.62 -9.24
C ILE A 22 -1.37 21.86 -9.84
N TYR A 23 -0.80 21.73 -11.03
CA TYR A 23 -0.17 22.80 -11.80
C TYR A 23 -1.15 23.26 -12.88
N LEU A 24 -1.55 24.52 -12.83
CA LEU A 24 -2.53 25.14 -13.71
C LEU A 24 -1.89 26.26 -14.53
N PRO A 25 -2.38 26.58 -15.74
CA PRO A 25 -2.07 27.80 -16.45
C PRO A 25 -2.42 29.03 -15.62
N SER A 26 -1.62 30.09 -15.73
CA SER A 26 -1.88 31.34 -15.00
C SER A 26 -3.10 32.09 -15.48
N ASN A 27 -3.48 31.91 -16.77
CA ASN A 27 -4.60 32.56 -17.44
C ASN A 27 -5.93 31.79 -17.36
N MET A 28 -5.99 30.73 -16.54
CA MET A 28 -7.20 29.91 -16.38
C MET A 28 -8.25 30.69 -15.57
N SER A 29 -9.52 30.60 -15.98
CA SER A 29 -10.64 31.18 -15.24
C SER A 29 -10.90 30.42 -13.95
N GLU A 30 -11.51 31.09 -12.96
CA GLU A 30 -11.83 30.43 -11.67
C GLU A 30 -12.76 29.22 -11.79
N ASN A 31 -13.70 29.27 -12.75
CA ASN A 31 -14.63 28.17 -12.98
C ASN A 31 -13.92 26.95 -13.58
N GLU A 32 -13.02 27.14 -14.51
CA GLU A 32 -12.19 26.08 -15.08
C GLU A 32 -11.25 25.52 -14.05
N GLU A 33 -10.64 26.37 -13.23
CA GLU A 33 -9.78 25.96 -12.11
C GLU A 33 -10.53 25.02 -11.14
N LYS A 34 -11.72 25.39 -10.70
CA LYS A 34 -12.57 24.55 -9.83
C LYS A 34 -12.87 23.19 -10.46
N ARG A 35 -13.23 23.17 -11.74
CA ARG A 35 -13.47 21.92 -12.50
C ARG A 35 -12.24 21.03 -12.54
N TRP A 36 -11.06 21.58 -12.80
CA TRP A 36 -9.83 20.83 -12.88
C TRP A 36 -9.39 20.30 -11.50
N ILE A 37 -9.56 21.09 -10.44
CA ILE A 37 -9.29 20.64 -9.07
C ILE A 37 -10.17 19.43 -8.75
N GLN A 38 -11.47 19.49 -8.98
CA GLN A 38 -12.40 18.37 -8.74
C GLN A 38 -12.00 17.14 -9.57
N LYS A 39 -11.66 17.31 -10.85
CA LYS A 39 -11.20 16.22 -11.71
C LYS A 39 -9.92 15.54 -11.18
N MET A 40 -8.96 16.32 -10.71
CA MET A 40 -7.70 15.79 -10.18
C MET A 40 -7.87 15.13 -8.81
N VAL A 41 -8.77 15.64 -7.97
CA VAL A 41 -9.14 14.97 -6.71
C VAL A 41 -9.79 13.62 -6.99
N LYS A 42 -10.77 13.58 -7.89
CA LYS A 42 -11.42 12.32 -8.31
C LYS A 42 -10.43 11.33 -8.92
N TRP A 43 -9.51 11.80 -9.76
CA TRP A 43 -8.43 10.97 -10.32
C TRP A 43 -7.56 10.33 -9.22
N ARG A 44 -7.19 11.11 -8.18
CA ARG A 44 -6.43 10.59 -7.03
C ARG A 44 -7.20 9.48 -6.28
N GLU A 45 -8.49 9.69 -6.01
CA GLU A 45 -9.33 8.71 -5.33
C GLU A 45 -9.49 7.43 -6.17
N ASN A 46 -9.74 7.56 -7.47
CA ASN A 46 -9.83 6.42 -8.37
C ASN A 46 -8.52 5.60 -8.40
N LYS A 47 -7.36 6.29 -8.44
CA LYS A 47 -6.06 5.62 -8.38
C LYS A 47 -5.84 4.88 -7.08
N LYS A 48 -6.28 5.43 -5.95
CA LYS A 48 -6.23 4.78 -4.64
C LYS A 48 -7.13 3.55 -4.58
N GLN A 49 -8.35 3.64 -5.11
CA GLN A 49 -9.28 2.51 -5.18
C GLN A 49 -8.73 1.39 -6.06
N LEU A 50 -8.17 1.72 -7.23
CA LEU A 50 -7.52 0.74 -8.12
C LEU A 50 -6.37 0.02 -7.41
N ASN A 51 -5.51 0.75 -6.71
CA ASN A 51 -4.40 0.13 -5.96
C ASN A 51 -4.91 -0.82 -4.87
N ASN A 52 -5.98 -0.48 -4.17
CA ASN A 52 -6.57 -1.35 -3.14
C ASN A 52 -7.23 -2.59 -3.77
N SER A 53 -7.88 -2.47 -4.93
CA SER A 53 -8.47 -3.62 -5.62
C SER A 53 -7.40 -4.61 -6.12
N LEU A 54 -6.28 -4.10 -6.63
CA LEU A 54 -5.13 -4.92 -7.02
C LEU A 54 -4.47 -5.60 -5.81
N LEU A 55 -4.35 -4.88 -4.69
CA LEU A 55 -3.85 -5.44 -3.43
C LEU A 55 -4.75 -6.57 -2.93
N LEU A 56 -6.06 -6.35 -2.92
CA LEU A 56 -7.02 -7.38 -2.50
C LEU A 56 -6.98 -8.60 -3.42
N LYS A 57 -6.93 -8.39 -4.75
CA LYS A 57 -6.79 -9.49 -5.70
C LYS A 57 -5.54 -10.31 -5.39
N ARG A 58 -4.39 -9.65 -5.19
CA ARG A 58 -3.13 -10.35 -4.86
C ARG A 58 -3.21 -11.08 -3.53
N ALA A 59 -3.79 -10.47 -2.51
CA ALA A 59 -3.96 -11.12 -1.21
C ALA A 59 -4.86 -12.37 -1.27
N LYS A 60 -5.92 -12.36 -2.10
CA LYS A 60 -6.75 -13.54 -2.34
C LYS A 60 -5.98 -14.67 -3.05
N GLU A 61 -5.15 -14.34 -4.04
CA GLU A 61 -4.26 -15.32 -4.68
C GLU A 61 -3.33 -15.97 -3.66
N LEU A 62 -2.72 -15.18 -2.77
CA LEU A 62 -1.83 -15.69 -1.72
C LEU A 62 -2.59 -16.47 -0.65
N ASN A 63 -3.82 -16.07 -0.29
CA ASN A 63 -4.69 -16.84 0.59
C ASN A 63 -4.94 -18.24 0.02
N LYS A 64 -5.24 -18.34 -1.25
CA LYS A 64 -5.45 -19.62 -1.93
C LYS A 64 -4.20 -20.51 -1.91
N ILE A 65 -3.00 -19.93 -2.06
CA ILE A 65 -1.75 -20.69 -2.15
C ILE A 65 -1.27 -21.16 -0.76
N TYR A 66 -1.38 -20.32 0.27
CA TYR A 66 -0.76 -20.55 1.58
C TYR A 66 -1.75 -20.86 2.70
N PHE A 67 -3.07 -20.66 2.48
CA PHE A 67 -4.11 -20.82 3.48
C PHE A 67 -5.35 -21.54 2.95
N ASP A 68 -5.25 -22.26 1.82
CA ASP A 68 -6.32 -23.04 1.20
C ASP A 68 -7.64 -22.26 0.98
N ASP A 69 -7.52 -20.96 0.75
CA ASP A 69 -8.64 -20.00 0.59
C ASP A 69 -9.60 -19.92 1.79
N THR A 70 -9.12 -20.30 2.97
CA THR A 70 -9.96 -20.39 4.18
C THR A 70 -10.15 -19.07 4.91
N LEU A 71 -9.33 -18.05 4.60
CA LEU A 71 -9.36 -16.80 5.34
C LEU A 71 -10.33 -15.80 4.71
N ASP A 72 -11.23 -15.26 5.53
CA ASP A 72 -12.00 -14.07 5.23
C ASP A 72 -11.32 -12.85 5.85
N PHE A 73 -11.10 -11.80 5.06
CA PHE A 73 -10.36 -10.62 5.50
C PHE A 73 -10.65 -9.38 4.64
N SER A 74 -10.37 -8.23 5.20
CA SER A 74 -10.27 -6.98 4.46
C SER A 74 -8.82 -6.48 4.41
N ILE A 75 -8.41 -5.89 3.28
CA ILE A 75 -7.04 -5.38 3.12
C ILE A 75 -7.04 -4.04 2.38
N LYS A 76 -6.21 -3.10 2.83
CA LYS A 76 -6.05 -1.80 2.16
C LYS A 76 -4.68 -1.18 2.41
N PHE A 77 -4.24 -0.35 1.48
CA PHE A 77 -3.12 0.55 1.72
C PHE A 77 -3.49 1.69 2.67
N VAL A 78 -2.59 2.00 3.59
CA VAL A 78 -2.74 3.11 4.54
C VAL A 78 -1.48 3.98 4.58
N THR A 79 -1.66 5.27 4.87
CA THR A 79 -0.57 6.26 4.85
C THR A 79 0.02 6.55 6.23
N ASN A 80 -0.63 6.07 7.29
CA ASN A 80 -0.28 6.41 8.68
C ASN A 80 0.63 5.38 9.38
N GLN A 81 1.14 4.38 8.67
CA GLN A 81 2.12 3.42 9.19
C GLN A 81 3.55 3.88 8.88
N LYS A 82 4.16 4.62 9.82
CA LYS A 82 5.53 5.12 9.67
C LYS A 82 6.60 4.08 10.07
N ASN A 83 6.30 3.24 11.07
CA ASN A 83 7.25 2.31 11.69
C ASN A 83 6.95 0.83 11.40
N ARG A 84 5.88 0.55 10.63
CA ARG A 84 5.47 -0.82 10.27
C ARG A 84 5.17 -0.89 8.78
N PHE A 85 5.31 -2.07 8.20
CA PHE A 85 4.92 -2.33 6.80
C PHE A 85 3.49 -2.78 6.68
N GLY A 86 3.03 -3.52 7.66
CA GLY A 86 1.69 -4.01 7.76
C GLY A 86 1.21 -4.04 9.21
N SER A 87 -0.05 -4.32 9.39
CA SER A 87 -0.66 -4.68 10.67
C SER A 87 -1.95 -5.44 10.42
N CYS A 88 -2.17 -6.48 11.17
CA CYS A 88 -3.42 -7.22 11.22
C CYS A 88 -4.15 -6.91 12.53
N THR A 89 -5.45 -6.62 12.43
CA THR A 89 -6.34 -6.56 13.59
C THR A 89 -7.11 -7.88 13.63
N PHE A 90 -6.71 -8.77 14.51
CA PHE A 90 -7.26 -10.11 14.64
C PHE A 90 -8.79 -10.13 14.80
N LYS A 91 -9.33 -9.27 15.67
CA LYS A 91 -10.76 -9.24 16.02
C LYS A 91 -11.69 -9.07 14.80
N ASN A 92 -11.32 -8.23 13.85
CA ASN A 92 -12.13 -7.94 12.65
C ASN A 92 -11.44 -8.36 11.35
N LYS A 93 -10.36 -9.15 11.43
CA LYS A 93 -9.62 -9.68 10.28
C LYS A 93 -9.24 -8.59 9.27
N SER A 94 -8.89 -7.39 9.77
CA SER A 94 -8.57 -6.23 8.96
C SER A 94 -7.07 -6.04 8.83
N ILE A 95 -6.58 -6.10 7.60
CA ILE A 95 -5.17 -5.94 7.24
C ILE A 95 -4.94 -4.54 6.69
N ARG A 96 -3.89 -3.90 7.17
CA ARG A 96 -3.47 -2.57 6.72
C ARG A 96 -2.03 -2.64 6.26
N ILE A 97 -1.78 -2.32 5.01
CA ILE A 97 -0.45 -2.33 4.40
C ILE A 97 0.04 -0.89 4.23
N SER A 98 1.28 -0.61 4.60
CA SER A 98 1.87 0.71 4.39
C SER A 98 1.94 1.06 2.90
N ASP A 99 1.49 2.26 2.52
CA ASP A 99 1.57 2.77 1.15
C ASP A 99 3.02 2.85 0.61
N ARG A 100 4.01 2.83 1.49
CA ARG A 100 5.43 2.78 1.12
C ARG A 100 5.78 1.49 0.39
N LEU A 101 5.10 0.39 0.70
CA LEU A 101 5.28 -0.89 0.00
C LEU A 101 4.76 -0.87 -1.44
N SER A 102 3.91 0.08 -1.82
CA SER A 102 3.42 0.17 -3.20
C SER A 102 4.53 0.36 -4.25
N LYS A 103 5.71 0.81 -3.81
CA LYS A 103 6.91 0.98 -4.64
C LYS A 103 7.94 -0.15 -4.46
N ALA A 104 7.74 -1.03 -3.50
CA ALA A 104 8.63 -2.16 -3.27
C ALA A 104 8.43 -3.24 -4.34
N PRO A 105 9.43 -4.10 -4.60
CA PRO A 105 9.26 -5.26 -5.48
C PRO A 105 8.09 -6.15 -5.06
N LYS A 106 7.43 -6.79 -6.02
CA LYS A 106 6.26 -7.66 -5.73
C LYS A 106 6.57 -8.74 -4.71
N TRP A 107 7.73 -9.38 -4.79
CA TRP A 107 8.12 -10.42 -3.85
C TRP A 107 8.26 -9.93 -2.39
N VAL A 108 8.55 -8.63 -2.19
CA VAL A 108 8.54 -8.02 -0.84
C VAL A 108 7.10 -7.75 -0.39
N GLN A 109 6.25 -7.25 -1.29
CA GLN A 109 4.84 -7.03 -1.00
C GLN A 109 4.15 -8.34 -0.64
N ASP A 110 4.38 -9.40 -1.41
CA ASP A 110 3.83 -10.74 -1.19
C ASP A 110 4.22 -11.27 0.20
N TYR A 111 5.48 -11.15 0.57
CA TYR A 111 5.96 -11.54 1.90
C TYR A 111 5.18 -10.83 3.03
N VAL A 112 5.01 -9.51 2.94
CA VAL A 112 4.29 -8.76 3.97
C VAL A 112 2.81 -9.14 3.99
N ILE A 113 2.18 -9.39 2.82
CA ILE A 113 0.79 -9.84 2.76
C ILE A 113 0.64 -11.20 3.43
N ILE A 114 1.52 -12.17 3.13
CA ILE A 114 1.50 -13.51 3.76
C ILE A 114 1.70 -13.40 5.28
N HIS A 115 2.62 -12.54 5.72
CA HIS A 115 2.87 -12.28 7.14
C HIS A 115 1.61 -11.77 7.85
N GLU A 116 0.91 -10.81 7.27
CA GLU A 116 -0.30 -10.25 7.86
C GLU A 116 -1.50 -11.24 7.79
N LEU A 117 -1.59 -12.06 6.74
CA LEU A 117 -2.56 -13.15 6.66
C LEU A 117 -2.30 -14.20 7.74
N ALA A 118 -1.04 -14.56 7.98
CA ALA A 118 -0.67 -15.49 9.03
C ALA A 118 -1.08 -15.02 10.42
N HIS A 119 -1.12 -13.71 10.68
CA HIS A 119 -1.63 -13.13 11.92
C HIS A 119 -3.14 -13.32 12.13
N ILE A 120 -3.92 -13.62 11.10
CA ILE A 120 -5.34 -14.00 11.26
C ILE A 120 -5.46 -15.38 11.90
N VAL A 121 -4.49 -16.27 11.67
CA VAL A 121 -4.48 -17.63 12.23
C VAL A 121 -3.67 -17.68 13.54
N HIS A 122 -2.54 -17.03 13.56
CA HIS A 122 -1.59 -17.01 14.67
C HIS A 122 -1.27 -15.56 15.06
N PRO A 123 -1.90 -15.02 16.13
CA PRO A 123 -1.68 -13.62 16.54
C PRO A 123 -0.22 -13.31 16.92
N ASN A 124 0.49 -14.33 17.42
CA ASN A 124 1.88 -14.22 17.85
C ASN A 124 2.83 -14.86 16.85
N HIS A 125 4.09 -14.40 16.82
CA HIS A 125 5.15 -15.00 16.00
C HIS A 125 5.63 -16.35 16.55
N SER A 126 4.70 -17.29 16.76
CA SER A 126 4.96 -18.64 17.23
C SER A 126 5.70 -19.47 16.17
N LYS A 127 6.18 -20.66 16.56
CA LYS A 127 6.78 -21.63 15.62
C LYS A 127 5.84 -21.91 14.43
N LYS A 128 4.54 -22.13 14.69
CA LYS A 128 3.53 -22.36 13.65
C LYS A 128 3.36 -21.16 12.71
N PHE A 129 3.40 -19.93 13.25
CA PHE A 129 3.40 -18.72 12.42
C PHE A 129 4.62 -18.69 11.48
N LEU A 130 5.81 -18.94 12.02
CA LEU A 130 7.06 -18.94 11.24
C LEU A 130 7.07 -20.05 10.18
N GLU A 131 6.53 -21.22 10.49
CA GLU A 131 6.38 -22.32 9.53
C GLU A 131 5.57 -21.89 8.30
N ILE A 132 4.44 -21.18 8.49
CA ILE A 132 3.63 -20.67 7.39
C ILE A 132 4.40 -19.62 6.58
N VAL A 133 4.94 -18.61 7.24
CA VAL A 133 5.60 -17.51 6.55
C VAL A 133 6.86 -17.95 5.81
N ASN A 134 7.58 -18.95 6.36
CA ASN A 134 8.80 -19.49 5.75
C ASN A 134 8.53 -20.41 4.54
N GLN A 135 7.29 -20.85 4.30
CA GLN A 135 6.95 -21.54 3.05
C GLN A 135 7.11 -20.60 1.83
N TYR A 136 7.08 -19.29 2.05
CA TYR A 136 7.32 -18.36 0.97
C TYR A 136 8.79 -18.37 0.57
N LYS A 137 9.07 -18.81 -0.65
CA LYS A 137 10.44 -19.02 -1.17
C LYS A 137 11.39 -17.81 -1.07
N TYR A 138 10.84 -16.60 -0.97
CA TYR A 138 11.62 -15.37 -0.83
C TYR A 138 11.55 -14.77 0.58
N ALA A 139 11.12 -15.51 1.60
CA ALA A 139 10.92 -15.00 2.95
C ALA A 139 12.19 -14.33 3.50
N GLU A 140 13.34 -15.03 3.50
CA GLU A 140 14.62 -14.49 3.98
C GLU A 140 15.09 -13.28 3.19
N ARG A 141 14.98 -13.34 1.88
CA ARG A 141 15.34 -12.21 1.01
C ARG A 141 14.48 -10.99 1.28
N ALA A 142 13.17 -11.18 1.50
CA ALA A 142 12.24 -10.11 1.81
C ALA A 142 12.55 -9.48 3.18
N ARG A 143 12.87 -10.28 4.19
CA ARG A 143 13.32 -9.79 5.49
C ARG A 143 14.58 -8.92 5.35
N GLY A 144 15.60 -9.40 4.65
CA GLY A 144 16.81 -8.64 4.39
C GLY A 144 16.55 -7.32 3.69
N TYR A 145 15.68 -7.32 2.67
CA TYR A 145 15.27 -6.08 1.97
C TYR A 145 14.59 -5.09 2.90
N LEU A 146 13.66 -5.55 3.75
CA LEU A 146 12.93 -4.73 4.70
C LEU A 146 13.84 -4.16 5.79
N ILE A 147 14.83 -4.93 6.26
CA ILE A 147 15.86 -4.47 7.21
C ILE A 147 16.72 -3.37 6.56
N ALA A 148 17.21 -3.58 5.35
CA ALA A 148 18.02 -2.62 4.62
C ALA A 148 17.28 -1.30 4.36
N MET A 149 15.97 -1.32 4.22
CA MET A 149 15.16 -0.11 4.12
C MET A 149 15.01 0.65 5.45
N GLY A 150 15.68 0.22 6.52
CA GLY A 150 15.66 0.89 7.84
C GLY A 150 14.30 0.82 8.52
N MET A 151 13.47 -0.11 8.15
CA MET A 151 12.06 -0.14 8.55
C MET A 151 11.73 -1.28 9.51
N MET A 152 12.61 -2.23 9.69
CA MET A 152 12.59 -3.21 10.76
C MET A 152 13.60 -2.78 11.83
N LYS A 153 13.21 -1.89 12.72
CA LYS A 153 13.94 -1.72 13.95
C LYS A 153 13.75 -3.00 14.77
N ASN A 154 14.82 -3.79 14.87
CA ASN A 154 15.05 -4.85 15.85
C ASN A 154 13.80 -5.39 16.55
N LYS A 155 12.99 -6.14 15.85
CA LYS A 155 12.05 -7.08 16.44
C LYS A 155 12.40 -8.43 15.87
N ASN A 156 12.80 -9.33 16.75
CA ASN A 156 13.04 -10.74 16.46
C ASN A 156 11.85 -11.31 15.66
N TYR A 157 12.08 -11.50 14.39
CA TYR A 157 11.23 -12.28 13.51
C TYR A 157 11.79 -13.70 13.40
#